data_bcf741e93043d28dab0bbdfb0fb193e2
#
_entry.id   bcf741e93043d28dab0bbdfb0fb193e2
#
_cell.length_a   1.000
_cell.length_b   1.000
_cell.length_c   1.000
_cell.angle_alpha   90.00
_cell.angle_beta   90.00
_cell.angle_gamma   90.00
#
_symmetry.space_group_name_H-M   'P 1'
#
loop_
_entity.id
_entity.type
_entity.pdbx_description
1 polymer ?
#
loop_
_entity_poly.entity_id
_entity_poly.type
_entity_poly.pdbx_seq_one_letter_code
_entity_poly.pdbx_strand_id
1 'polypeptide(L)'
;MIETLLKRHRPDYGVFRLPCGWLAVDIDTVAMDNGGTAKEGVGCTYAGVDGLCPLASYIGLYGWPLALSLRPGTQHSAKDTEDNLKRVIPMAQRLSAAGPKAPLLARLDSGFDSAALMACVESMNQPGQRQPSVQVDFLIKWNPCERWSAPAFRCR
;
A
#
# COMPACT_ATOMS: atom_id res chain seq x y z
N MET A 1 -13.81 12.77 0.91
CA MET A 1 -13.22 13.86 0.12
C MET A 1 -12.48 13.36 -1.12
N ILE A 2 -11.49 12.47 -1.00
CA ILE A 2 -10.75 11.91 -2.16
C ILE A 2 -11.67 11.17 -3.14
N GLU A 3 -12.57 10.30 -2.65
CA GLU A 3 -13.57 9.61 -3.50
C GLU A 3 -14.44 10.60 -4.28
N THR A 4 -14.84 11.70 -3.67
CA THR A 4 -15.66 12.73 -4.31
C THR A 4 -14.91 13.45 -5.42
N LEU A 5 -13.61 13.74 -5.19
CA LEU A 5 -12.74 14.36 -6.20
C LEU A 5 -12.50 13.42 -7.37
N LEU A 6 -12.18 12.16 -7.12
CA LEU A 6 -11.97 11.16 -8.16
C LEU A 6 -13.24 10.90 -8.98
N LYS A 7 -14.42 10.86 -8.33
CA LYS A 7 -15.70 10.74 -9.02
C LYS A 7 -16.06 11.98 -9.86
N ARG A 8 -15.72 13.18 -9.39
CA ARG A 8 -16.04 14.44 -10.06
C ARG A 8 -15.20 14.65 -11.33
N HIS A 9 -13.95 14.28 -11.28
CA HIS A 9 -13.04 14.46 -12.42
C HIS A 9 -13.04 13.28 -13.40
N ARG A 10 -13.78 12.21 -13.08
CA ARG A 10 -13.92 10.99 -13.90
C ARG A 10 -12.74 10.82 -14.85
N PRO A 11 -11.56 10.60 -14.33
CA PRO A 11 -10.52 10.09 -15.20
C PRO A 11 -11.10 8.82 -15.82
N ASP A 12 -10.94 8.64 -17.10
CA ASP A 12 -11.31 7.40 -17.75
C ASP A 12 -10.58 6.26 -17.03
N TYR A 13 -11.30 5.48 -16.24
CA TYR A 13 -10.71 4.40 -15.43
C TYR A 13 -9.94 3.39 -16.30
N GLY A 14 -10.23 3.33 -17.59
CA GLY A 14 -9.47 2.55 -18.56
C GLY A 14 -8.02 2.99 -18.66
N VAL A 15 -7.73 4.26 -18.50
CA VAL A 15 -6.38 4.83 -18.57
C VAL A 15 -5.51 4.45 -17.37
N PHE A 16 -6.11 4.00 -16.26
CA PHE A 16 -5.38 3.65 -15.04
C PHE A 16 -5.03 2.18 -14.90
N ARG A 17 -5.52 1.34 -15.80
CA ARG A 17 -5.24 -0.09 -15.75
C ARG A 17 -3.81 -0.39 -16.19
N LEU A 18 -3.24 -1.41 -15.58
CA LEU A 18 -2.07 -2.08 -16.13
C LEU A 18 -2.41 -2.73 -17.47
N PRO A 19 -1.43 -2.96 -18.35
CA PRO A 19 -1.66 -3.65 -19.64
C PRO A 19 -2.34 -5.02 -19.49
N CYS A 20 -2.16 -5.68 -18.33
CA CYS A 20 -2.81 -6.96 -18.00
C CYS A 20 -4.27 -6.81 -17.54
N GLY A 21 -4.83 -5.61 -17.53
CA GLY A 21 -6.23 -5.34 -17.15
C GLY A 21 -6.49 -5.12 -15.66
N TRP A 22 -5.49 -5.28 -14.80
CA TRP A 22 -5.59 -5.04 -13.36
C TRP A 22 -5.48 -3.55 -13.03
N LEU A 23 -6.13 -3.15 -11.93
CA LEU A 23 -6.00 -1.80 -11.38
C LEU A 23 -5.02 -1.85 -10.20
N ALA A 24 -3.87 -1.21 -10.36
CA ALA A 24 -2.84 -1.20 -9.33
C ALA A 24 -3.26 -0.37 -8.11
N VAL A 25 -2.95 -0.88 -6.92
CA VAL A 25 -2.96 -0.14 -5.65
C VAL A 25 -1.56 -0.24 -5.08
N ASP A 26 -0.79 0.83 -5.19
CA ASP A 26 0.59 0.90 -4.72
C ASP A 26 0.65 1.40 -3.29
N ILE A 27 1.39 0.72 -2.45
CA ILE A 27 1.57 1.07 -1.04
C ILE A 27 3.06 1.09 -0.76
N ASP A 28 3.56 2.24 -0.30
CA ASP A 28 4.97 2.44 -0.07
C ASP A 28 5.23 3.43 1.07
N THR A 29 6.41 3.32 1.67
CA THR A 29 6.91 4.29 2.64
C THR A 29 7.89 5.26 1.99
N VAL A 30 7.75 6.53 2.33
CA VAL A 30 8.58 7.60 1.77
C VAL A 30 9.39 8.25 2.90
N ALA A 31 10.71 8.11 2.86
CA ALA A 31 11.57 8.81 3.81
C ALA A 31 11.55 10.32 3.51
N MET A 32 11.11 11.11 4.48
CA MET A 32 11.07 12.58 4.39
C MET A 32 12.08 13.18 5.37
N ASP A 33 13.10 13.80 4.85
CA ASP A 33 14.10 14.48 5.67
C ASP A 33 13.47 15.64 6.47
N ASN A 34 13.59 15.55 7.77
CA ASN A 34 13.20 16.58 8.73
C ASN A 34 14.33 16.81 9.75
N GLY A 35 15.56 16.49 9.37
CA GLY A 35 16.74 16.69 10.20
C GLY A 35 16.84 18.12 10.73
N GLY A 36 17.35 18.25 11.93
CA GLY A 36 17.47 19.55 12.60
C GLY A 36 16.16 20.19 13.08
N THR A 37 15.02 19.47 12.99
CA THR A 37 13.74 19.94 13.51
C THR A 37 13.35 19.23 14.81
N ALA A 38 12.58 19.91 15.67
CA ALA A 38 12.05 19.35 16.92
C ALA A 38 10.66 18.71 16.74
N LYS A 39 10.31 18.27 15.54
CA LYS A 39 9.00 17.63 15.28
C LYS A 39 8.94 16.28 15.96
N GLU A 40 7.78 15.99 16.54
CA GLU A 40 7.50 14.67 17.11
C GLU A 40 7.59 13.57 16.05
N GLY A 41 8.18 12.43 16.42
CA GLY A 41 8.33 11.28 15.54
C GLY A 41 9.51 11.34 14.57
N VAL A 42 10.28 12.43 14.56
CA VAL A 42 11.53 12.48 13.79
C VAL A 42 12.56 11.50 14.37
N GLY A 43 13.14 10.70 13.50
CA GLY A 43 14.17 9.73 13.85
C GLY A 43 14.80 9.10 12.62
N CYS A 44 15.81 8.27 12.80
CA CYS A 44 16.55 7.67 11.70
C CYS A 44 15.63 6.79 10.84
N THR A 45 15.44 7.18 9.58
CA THR A 45 14.64 6.45 8.60
C THR A 45 15.46 5.33 7.95
N TYR A 46 14.80 4.46 7.19
CA TYR A 46 15.49 3.42 6.40
C TYR A 46 16.48 4.00 5.37
N ALA A 47 16.32 5.26 4.98
CA ALA A 47 17.23 5.95 4.05
C ALA A 47 18.44 6.59 4.76
N GLY A 48 18.56 6.41 6.09
CA GLY A 48 19.68 6.94 6.87
C GLY A 48 19.63 8.43 7.13
N VAL A 49 18.47 9.07 6.96
CA VAL A 49 18.25 10.49 7.28
C VAL A 49 17.31 10.60 8.49
N ASP A 50 17.51 11.62 9.31
CA ASP A 50 16.59 11.93 10.39
C ASP A 50 15.33 12.57 9.83
N GLY A 51 14.20 11.89 10.02
CA GLY A 51 12.97 12.34 9.39
C GLY A 51 11.73 11.59 9.83
N LEU A 52 10.68 11.74 9.06
CA LEU A 52 9.43 10.99 9.14
C LEU A 52 9.38 9.98 8.00
N CYS A 53 8.60 8.90 8.17
CA CYS A 53 8.44 7.86 7.16
C CYS A 53 6.95 7.59 6.88
N PRO A 54 6.23 8.54 6.25
CA PRO A 54 4.82 8.37 5.91
C PRO A 54 4.59 7.13 5.06
N LEU A 55 3.44 6.48 5.30
CA LEU A 55 2.91 5.43 4.44
C LEU A 55 1.95 6.06 3.43
N ALA A 56 2.27 5.96 2.17
CA ALA A 56 1.48 6.46 1.06
C ALA A 56 0.79 5.32 0.32
N SER A 57 -0.42 5.57 -0.17
CA SER A 57 -1.18 4.62 -0.97
C SER A 57 -1.72 5.32 -2.21
N TYR A 58 -1.53 4.70 -3.36
CA TYR A 58 -1.89 5.26 -4.66
C TYR A 58 -2.73 4.26 -5.46
N ILE A 59 -3.52 4.76 -6.42
CA ILE A 59 -4.31 3.92 -7.32
C ILE A 59 -4.03 4.25 -8.78
N GLY A 60 -3.97 3.20 -9.59
CA GLY A 60 -3.85 3.27 -11.04
C GLY A 60 -2.47 3.65 -11.54
N LEU A 61 -2.30 3.60 -12.86
CA LEU A 61 -1.02 3.80 -13.54
C LEU A 61 -0.41 5.20 -13.28
N TYR A 62 -1.24 6.20 -13.08
CA TYR A 62 -0.78 7.58 -12.84
C TYR A 62 -0.56 7.93 -11.37
N GLY A 63 -0.73 6.96 -10.45
CA GLY A 63 -0.43 7.15 -9.04
C GLY A 63 -1.33 8.16 -8.33
N TRP A 64 -2.64 8.10 -8.53
CA TRP A 64 -3.58 8.96 -7.79
C TRP A 64 -3.58 8.63 -6.30
N PRO A 65 -3.37 9.61 -5.42
CA PRO A 65 -3.26 9.34 -3.99
C PRO A 65 -4.62 8.92 -3.40
N LEU A 66 -4.64 7.79 -2.69
CA LEU A 66 -5.77 7.30 -1.92
C LEU A 66 -5.67 7.68 -0.44
N ALA A 67 -4.48 7.54 0.11
CA ALA A 67 -4.21 7.82 1.51
C ALA A 67 -2.75 8.20 1.74
N LEU A 68 -2.54 9.00 2.77
CA LEU A 68 -1.24 9.30 3.35
C LEU A 68 -1.39 9.20 4.87
N SER A 69 -0.55 8.39 5.51
CA SER A 69 -0.50 8.25 6.96
C SER A 69 0.87 8.69 7.45
N LEU A 70 0.91 9.74 8.25
CA LEU A 70 2.16 10.22 8.86
C LEU A 70 2.62 9.21 9.90
N ARG A 71 3.91 8.86 9.87
CA ARG A 71 4.49 7.84 10.74
C ARG A 71 5.87 8.28 11.22
N PRO A 72 6.32 7.83 12.42
CA PRO A 72 7.68 8.04 12.87
C PRO A 72 8.71 7.51 11.88
N GLY A 73 9.86 8.20 11.81
CA GLY A 73 10.95 7.80 10.92
C GLY A 73 11.54 6.42 11.19
N THR A 74 11.53 6.01 12.46
CA THR A 74 12.04 4.71 12.91
C THR A 74 11.06 3.55 12.71
N GLN A 75 9.83 3.82 12.22
CA GLN A 75 8.81 2.79 12.11
C GLN A 75 9.06 1.88 10.90
N HIS A 76 9.07 0.56 11.15
CA HIS A 76 9.19 -0.45 10.10
C HIS A 76 8.02 -0.40 9.12
N SER A 77 8.30 -0.64 7.82
CA SER A 77 7.29 -0.52 6.75
C SER A 77 6.04 -1.36 7.00
N ALA A 78 6.19 -2.62 7.41
CA ALA A 78 5.05 -3.52 7.64
C ALA A 78 4.19 -3.16 8.87
N LYS A 79 4.73 -2.39 9.84
CA LYS A 79 3.98 -2.05 11.05
C LYS A 79 2.79 -1.16 10.72
N ASP A 80 1.62 -1.47 11.28
CA ASP A 80 0.33 -0.76 11.09
C ASP A 80 -0.14 -0.66 9.61
N THR A 81 0.45 -1.44 8.71
CA THR A 81 0.07 -1.46 7.29
C THR A 81 -1.24 -2.21 7.06
N GLU A 82 -1.59 -3.18 7.93
CA GLU A 82 -2.91 -3.82 7.88
C GLU A 82 -4.06 -2.81 8.00
N ASP A 83 -3.97 -1.84 8.91
CA ASP A 83 -5.00 -0.82 9.09
C ASP A 83 -5.10 0.10 7.86
N ASN A 84 -3.97 0.37 7.21
CA ASN A 84 -3.96 1.06 5.93
C ASN A 84 -4.67 0.25 4.84
N LEU A 85 -4.34 -1.05 4.70
CA LEU A 85 -4.98 -1.96 3.74
C LEU A 85 -6.49 -2.04 3.96
N LYS A 86 -6.94 -2.26 5.21
CA LYS A 86 -8.37 -2.32 5.59
C LYS A 86 -9.14 -1.04 5.23
N ARG A 87 -8.46 0.09 5.16
CA ARG A 87 -9.04 1.38 4.75
C ARG A 87 -9.00 1.60 3.24
N VAL A 88 -7.85 1.32 2.62
CA VAL A 88 -7.56 1.69 1.23
C VAL A 88 -8.17 0.72 0.23
N ILE A 89 -8.09 -0.60 0.49
CA ILE A 89 -8.60 -1.60 -0.45
C ILE A 89 -10.11 -1.49 -0.66
N PRO A 90 -10.96 -1.37 0.39
CA PRO A 90 -12.39 -1.17 0.17
C PRO A 90 -12.71 0.14 -0.59
N MET A 91 -11.91 1.19 -0.40
CA MET A 91 -12.05 2.43 -1.17
C MET A 91 -11.74 2.19 -2.65
N ALA A 92 -10.63 1.51 -2.95
CA ALA A 92 -10.24 1.16 -4.31
C ALA A 92 -11.26 0.23 -4.98
N GLN A 93 -11.83 -0.74 -4.25
CA GLN A 93 -12.90 -1.60 -4.74
C GLN A 93 -14.15 -0.81 -5.16
N ARG A 94 -14.57 0.17 -4.35
CA ARG A 94 -15.70 1.05 -4.71
C ARG A 94 -15.40 1.91 -5.93
N LEU A 95 -14.18 2.41 -6.06
CA LEU A 95 -13.76 3.19 -7.24
C LEU A 95 -13.75 2.31 -8.49
N SER A 96 -13.22 1.08 -8.40
CA SER A 96 -13.24 0.14 -9.51
C SER A 96 -14.65 -0.30 -9.88
N ALA A 97 -15.53 -0.56 -8.90
CA ALA A 97 -16.92 -0.96 -9.14
C ALA A 97 -17.75 0.14 -9.80
N ALA A 98 -17.46 1.41 -9.52
CA ALA A 98 -18.11 2.56 -10.16
C ALA A 98 -17.67 2.78 -11.63
N GLY A 99 -16.65 2.06 -12.06
CA GLY A 99 -16.07 2.10 -13.40
C GLY A 99 -16.07 0.71 -14.06
N PRO A 100 -14.97 0.36 -14.73
CA PRO A 100 -14.87 -0.86 -15.55
C PRO A 100 -14.74 -2.18 -14.76
N LYS A 101 -14.94 -2.20 -13.44
CA LYS A 101 -14.90 -3.39 -12.59
C LYS A 101 -13.59 -4.20 -12.71
N ALA A 102 -12.46 -3.51 -12.81
CA ALA A 102 -11.15 -4.15 -12.89
C ALA A 102 -10.78 -4.79 -11.57
N PRO A 103 -10.19 -5.99 -11.55
CA PRO A 103 -9.62 -6.56 -10.34
C PRO A 103 -8.47 -5.68 -9.83
N LEU A 104 -8.25 -5.67 -8.53
CA LEU A 104 -7.24 -4.87 -7.87
C LEU A 104 -5.96 -5.69 -7.64
N LEU A 105 -4.81 -5.09 -7.89
CA LEU A 105 -3.51 -5.64 -7.56
C LEU A 105 -2.81 -4.72 -6.55
N ALA A 106 -2.78 -5.12 -5.27
CA ALA A 106 -2.00 -4.44 -4.25
C ALA A 106 -0.51 -4.74 -4.45
N ARG A 107 0.30 -3.70 -4.71
CA ARG A 107 1.74 -3.84 -4.93
C ARG A 107 2.51 -3.22 -3.77
N LEU A 108 3.42 -4.00 -3.19
CA LEU A 108 4.24 -3.63 -2.05
C LEU A 108 5.69 -4.08 -2.27
N ASP A 109 6.64 -3.35 -1.70
CA ASP A 109 8.05 -3.70 -1.77
C ASP A 109 8.44 -4.77 -0.73
N SER A 110 9.73 -5.13 -0.66
CA SER A 110 10.23 -6.14 0.26
C SER A 110 10.17 -5.75 1.74
N GLY A 111 10.03 -4.48 2.06
CA GLY A 111 9.83 -4.00 3.43
C GLY A 111 8.46 -4.38 4.02
N PHE A 112 7.54 -4.83 3.17
CA PHE A 112 6.20 -5.29 3.54
C PHE A 112 6.05 -6.83 3.46
N ASP A 113 7.11 -7.60 3.24
CA ASP A 113 7.04 -9.06 3.17
C ASP A 113 6.66 -9.65 4.53
N SER A 114 5.34 -9.86 4.72
CA SER A 114 4.72 -10.31 5.96
C SER A 114 3.54 -11.23 5.67
N ALA A 115 3.54 -12.40 6.29
CA ALA A 115 2.42 -13.33 6.19
C ALA A 115 1.09 -12.72 6.69
N ALA A 116 1.14 -11.82 7.68
CA ALA A 116 -0.05 -11.14 8.19
C ALA A 116 -0.64 -10.19 7.14
N LEU A 117 0.18 -9.47 6.38
CA LEU A 117 -0.29 -8.59 5.32
C LEU A 117 -0.90 -9.38 4.15
N MET A 118 -0.29 -10.51 3.77
CA MET A 118 -0.83 -11.42 2.76
C MET A 118 -2.20 -11.94 3.18
N ALA A 119 -2.32 -12.49 4.39
CA ALA A 119 -3.57 -12.98 4.95
C ALA A 119 -4.63 -11.86 5.06
N CYS A 120 -4.22 -10.64 5.37
CA CYS A 120 -5.11 -9.48 5.41
C CYS A 120 -5.74 -9.21 4.03
N VAL A 121 -4.95 -9.19 2.96
CA VAL A 121 -5.48 -8.99 1.60
C VAL A 121 -6.38 -10.15 1.17
N GLU A 122 -5.97 -11.40 1.41
CA GLU A 122 -6.77 -12.58 1.11
C GLU A 122 -8.13 -12.57 1.81
N SER A 123 -8.18 -12.12 3.06
CA SER A 123 -9.42 -12.01 3.84
C SER A 123 -10.44 -11.07 3.20
N MET A 124 -10.00 -10.10 2.40
CA MET A 124 -10.87 -9.13 1.74
C MET A 124 -11.65 -9.70 0.55
N ASN A 125 -11.31 -10.92 0.11
CA ASN A 125 -12.03 -11.66 -0.93
C ASN A 125 -13.13 -12.58 -0.38
N GLN A 126 -13.30 -12.69 0.95
CA GLN A 126 -14.24 -13.63 1.56
C GLN A 126 -15.69 -13.23 1.27
N PRO A 127 -16.56 -14.20 0.94
CA PRO A 127 -17.99 -13.96 0.76
C PRO A 127 -18.63 -13.52 2.08
N GLY A 128 -19.43 -12.47 2.03
CA GLY A 128 -20.16 -11.94 3.21
C GLY A 128 -19.70 -10.56 3.69
N GLN A 129 -18.63 -10.02 3.18
CA GLN A 129 -18.34 -8.59 3.39
C GLN A 129 -19.25 -7.72 2.51
N ARG A 130 -19.76 -6.62 3.07
CA ARG A 130 -20.70 -5.66 2.44
C ARG A 130 -20.15 -4.92 1.21
N GLN A 131 -19.21 -5.48 0.44
CA GLN A 131 -18.50 -4.76 -0.60
C GLN A 131 -18.75 -5.34 -2.00
N PRO A 132 -18.67 -4.52 -3.04
CA PRO A 132 -18.83 -4.97 -4.40
C PRO A 132 -17.77 -6.03 -4.73
N SER A 133 -18.18 -7.01 -5.51
CA SER A 133 -17.44 -8.20 -5.93
C SER A 133 -16.21 -7.91 -6.83
N VAL A 134 -15.38 -6.95 -6.45
CA VAL A 134 -14.10 -6.69 -7.11
C VAL A 134 -13.02 -7.43 -6.35
N GLN A 135 -12.47 -8.44 -7.00
CA GLN A 135 -11.35 -9.22 -6.47
C GLN A 135 -10.15 -8.32 -6.20
N VAL A 136 -9.44 -8.59 -5.12
CA VAL A 136 -8.11 -8.03 -4.84
C VAL A 136 -7.10 -9.16 -4.71
N ASP A 137 -5.94 -8.96 -5.32
CA ASP A 137 -4.77 -9.81 -5.18
C ASP A 137 -3.57 -8.97 -4.77
N PHE A 138 -2.45 -9.59 -4.47
CA PHE A 138 -1.26 -8.87 -4.06
C PHE A 138 -0.01 -9.31 -4.81
N LEU A 139 0.93 -8.38 -4.93
CA LEU A 139 2.29 -8.61 -5.40
C LEU A 139 3.25 -7.97 -4.39
N ILE A 140 3.87 -8.80 -3.56
CA ILE A 140 4.86 -8.36 -2.57
C ILE A 140 6.22 -8.88 -3.01
N LYS A 141 7.20 -7.97 -3.08
CA LYS A 141 8.57 -8.38 -3.37
C LYS A 141 9.10 -9.22 -2.21
N TRP A 142 9.55 -10.42 -2.50
CA TRP A 142 10.10 -11.32 -1.51
C TRP A 142 11.35 -10.73 -0.82
N ASN A 143 11.40 -10.83 0.52
CA ASN A 143 12.55 -10.46 1.34
C ASN A 143 13.23 -11.73 1.90
N PRO A 144 14.29 -12.25 1.26
CA PRO A 144 14.91 -13.49 1.70
C PRO A 144 15.55 -13.38 3.11
N CYS A 145 15.85 -12.16 3.57
CA CYS A 145 16.50 -11.94 4.86
C CYS A 145 15.58 -12.19 6.07
N GLU A 146 14.28 -12.03 5.91
CA GLU A 146 13.33 -12.17 7.03
C GLU A 146 12.80 -13.60 7.21
N ARG A 147 12.75 -14.40 6.13
CA ARG A 147 12.12 -15.74 6.16
C ARG A 147 13.07 -16.89 6.45
N TRP A 148 14.37 -16.69 6.33
CA TRP A 148 15.34 -17.77 6.52
C TRP A 148 16.17 -17.53 7.78
N SER A 149 15.60 -17.86 8.93
CA SER A 149 16.36 -18.04 10.19
C SER A 149 17.16 -19.36 10.22
N ALA A 150 17.30 -20.06 9.11
CA ALA A 150 18.17 -21.21 9.03
C ALA A 150 19.64 -20.76 9.11
N PRO A 151 20.50 -21.43 9.92
CA PRO A 151 21.88 -20.99 10.20
C PRO A 151 22.81 -20.91 8.99
N ALA A 152 22.36 -21.33 7.79
CA ALA A 152 23.20 -21.46 6.60
C ALA A 152 23.16 -20.25 5.65
N PHE A 153 22.21 -19.30 5.81
CA PHE A 153 22.13 -18.13 4.94
C PHE A 153 22.16 -16.84 5.77
N ARG A 154 23.38 -16.37 6.05
CA ARG A 154 23.58 -14.98 6.47
C ARG A 154 23.59 -14.08 5.24
N CYS A 155 22.67 -13.13 5.13
CA CYS A 155 22.84 -12.01 4.23
C CYS A 155 24.17 -11.32 4.56
N ARG A 156 25.05 -11.18 3.58
CA ARG A 156 26.26 -10.37 3.63
C ARG A 156 25.95 -8.97 3.16
#